data_b0436eedfaf054d8e35f0b34c66c230d
#
_entry.id   b0436eedfaf054d8e35f0b34c66c230d
#
_cell.length_a   1.000
_cell.length_b   1.000
_cell.length_c   1.000
_cell.angle_alpha   90.00
_cell.angle_beta   90.00
_cell.angle_gamma   90.00
#
_symmetry.space_group_name_H-M   'P 1'
#
loop_
_entity.id
_entity.type
_entity.pdbx_description
1 polymer ?
#
loop_
_entity_poly.entity_id
_entity_poly.type
_entity_poly.pdbx_seq_one_letter_code
_entity_poly.pdbx_strand_id
1 'polypeptide(L)'
;MYILKGMLSQREKTKQNTNMNTMRDMTMDELVSNTMHLLCEYRRRNLGNPFNYNRAFELMQAEQLGFTLTTVGGGSDGVSKDDPSVTAEFKATQYKGKTKTGEEKSHSFSYNGTSRQSTLSEQKSYCEKKVMRDKYHYWSIIDYEKGIFVKTIKISNSELWKVLWPKWEKSFHNPSAKDPRIGASISTKELDQNNIQYEIITH
;
A
#
# COMPACT_ATOMS: atom_id res chain seq x y z
N MET A 1 21.22 9.97 -29.48
CA MET A 1 20.53 10.27 -28.19
C MET A 1 19.92 9.03 -27.49
N TYR A 2 20.19 7.82 -27.95
CA TYR A 2 19.64 6.55 -27.36
C TYR A 2 20.62 5.76 -26.49
N ILE A 3 21.90 6.09 -26.48
CA ILE A 3 22.94 5.32 -25.78
C ILE A 3 23.02 5.67 -24.27
N LEU A 4 22.63 6.88 -23.86
CA LEU A 4 22.71 7.35 -22.48
C LEU A 4 21.61 6.78 -21.54
N LYS A 5 20.44 6.40 -22.06
CA LYS A 5 19.36 5.81 -21.24
C LYS A 5 19.65 4.37 -20.77
N GLY A 6 20.41 3.59 -21.55
CA GLY A 6 20.79 2.24 -21.18
C GLY A 6 21.85 2.16 -20.07
N MET A 7 22.74 3.15 -19.99
CA MET A 7 23.82 3.16 -19.00
C MET A 7 23.35 3.59 -17.60
N LEU A 8 22.33 4.46 -17.50
CA LEU A 8 21.73 4.83 -16.21
C LEU A 8 20.97 3.65 -15.57
N SER A 9 20.25 2.88 -16.36
CA SER A 9 19.52 1.68 -15.89
C SER A 9 20.46 0.59 -15.33
N GLN A 10 21.65 0.40 -15.92
CA GLN A 10 22.61 -0.59 -15.40
C GLN A 10 23.30 -0.11 -14.11
N ARG A 11 23.59 1.18 -13.97
CA ARG A 11 24.18 1.73 -12.74
C ARG A 11 23.20 1.69 -11.56
N GLU A 12 21.92 1.90 -11.78
CA GLU A 12 20.89 1.82 -10.75
C GLU A 12 20.65 0.36 -10.32
N LYS A 13 20.59 -0.58 -11.28
CA LYS A 13 20.49 -2.02 -10.98
C LYS A 13 21.71 -2.53 -10.18
N THR A 14 22.90 -2.05 -10.47
CA THR A 14 24.13 -2.41 -9.75
C THR A 14 24.12 -1.84 -8.32
N LYS A 15 23.62 -0.60 -8.12
CA LYS A 15 23.49 0.00 -6.79
C LYS A 15 22.45 -0.73 -5.92
N GLN A 16 21.30 -1.14 -6.49
CA GLN A 16 20.29 -1.90 -5.74
C GLN A 16 20.82 -3.29 -5.33
N ASN A 17 21.52 -4.01 -6.22
CA ASN A 17 22.12 -5.29 -5.89
C ASN A 17 23.25 -5.18 -4.84
N THR A 18 24.04 -4.12 -4.86
CA THR A 18 25.12 -3.90 -3.88
C THR A 18 24.55 -3.64 -2.47
N ASN A 19 23.46 -2.88 -2.38
CA ASN A 19 22.83 -2.60 -1.08
C ASN A 19 22.15 -3.84 -0.45
N MET A 20 21.60 -4.76 -1.25
CA MET A 20 21.00 -5.98 -0.71
C MET A 20 22.05 -7.00 -0.23
N ASN A 21 23.20 -7.09 -0.87
CA ASN A 21 24.29 -7.95 -0.42
C ASN A 21 24.91 -7.45 0.90
N THR A 22 25.05 -6.13 1.09
CA THR A 22 25.56 -5.56 2.35
C THR A 22 24.63 -5.82 3.55
N MET A 23 23.30 -5.88 3.34
CA MET A 23 22.37 -6.19 4.44
C MET A 23 22.44 -7.66 4.91
N ARG A 24 22.86 -8.61 4.06
CA ARG A 24 23.01 -10.03 4.43
C ARG A 24 24.23 -10.31 5.29
N ASP A 25 25.26 -9.47 5.20
CA ASP A 25 26.53 -9.62 5.89
C ASP A 25 26.62 -8.80 7.20
N MET A 26 25.51 -8.13 7.60
CA MET A 26 25.47 -7.37 8.86
C MET A 26 25.57 -8.30 10.08
N THR A 27 26.36 -7.89 11.04
CA THR A 27 26.35 -8.51 12.38
C THR A 27 25.03 -8.20 13.10
N MET A 28 24.73 -8.96 14.15
CA MET A 28 23.53 -8.71 14.95
C MET A 28 23.56 -7.32 15.60
N ASP A 29 24.71 -6.84 16.04
CA ASP A 29 24.88 -5.51 16.63
C ASP A 29 24.64 -4.39 15.62
N GLU A 30 25.11 -4.56 14.38
CA GLU A 30 24.81 -3.62 13.29
C GLU A 30 23.31 -3.60 12.92
N LEU A 31 22.66 -4.76 12.92
CA LEU A 31 21.22 -4.86 12.69
C LEU A 31 20.42 -4.12 13.75
N VAL A 32 20.77 -4.32 15.03
CA VAL A 32 20.14 -3.61 16.16
C VAL A 32 20.38 -2.10 16.05
N SER A 33 21.63 -1.69 15.79
CA SER A 33 21.99 -0.28 15.65
C SER A 33 21.22 0.40 14.52
N ASN A 34 21.15 -0.23 13.34
CA ASN A 34 20.41 0.30 12.20
C ASN A 34 18.88 0.37 12.46
N THR A 35 18.34 -0.63 13.17
CA THR A 35 16.93 -0.63 13.58
C THR A 35 16.61 0.54 14.50
N MET A 36 17.47 0.79 15.49
CA MET A 36 17.32 1.93 16.40
C MET A 36 17.47 3.27 15.66
N HIS A 37 18.44 3.36 14.75
CA HIS A 37 18.64 4.55 13.92
C HIS A 37 17.40 4.86 13.07
N LEU A 38 16.84 3.83 12.40
CA LEU A 38 15.60 3.98 11.62
C LEU A 38 14.45 4.50 12.48
N LEU A 39 14.25 3.94 13.68
CA LEU A 39 13.22 4.38 14.61
C LEU A 39 13.40 5.86 15.01
N CYS A 40 14.63 6.27 15.33
CA CYS A 40 14.96 7.65 15.68
C CYS A 40 14.70 8.61 14.51
N GLU A 41 15.09 8.25 13.27
CA GLU A 41 14.86 9.07 12.08
C GLU A 41 13.37 9.23 11.76
N TYR A 42 12.57 8.18 11.86
CA TYR A 42 11.11 8.28 11.69
C TYR A 42 10.49 9.23 12.72
N ARG A 43 10.92 9.11 13.98
CA ARG A 43 10.47 9.99 15.06
C ARG A 43 10.86 11.46 14.83
N ARG A 44 12.12 11.72 14.46
CA ARG A 44 12.64 13.05 14.18
C ARG A 44 11.87 13.75 13.04
N ARG A 45 11.47 12.98 12.02
CA ARG A 45 10.70 13.47 10.85
C ARG A 45 9.19 13.45 11.08
N ASN A 46 8.72 13.07 12.27
CA ASN A 46 7.29 12.94 12.59
C ASN A 46 6.53 11.95 11.68
N LEU A 47 7.21 10.89 11.23
CA LEU A 47 6.65 9.87 10.35
C LEU A 47 6.00 8.70 11.11
N GLY A 48 5.97 8.73 12.44
CA GLY A 48 5.43 7.67 13.28
C GLY A 48 6.44 6.57 13.58
N ASN A 49 5.95 5.36 13.84
CA ASN A 49 6.79 4.18 14.09
C ASN A 49 6.85 3.32 12.82
N PRO A 50 8.06 3.08 12.24
CA PRO A 50 8.21 2.31 11.00
C PRO A 50 7.69 0.87 11.10
N PHE A 51 7.62 0.32 12.31
CA PHE A 51 7.19 -1.06 12.57
C PHE A 51 5.67 -1.21 12.81
N ASN A 52 4.94 -0.09 12.86
CA ASN A 52 3.48 -0.10 13.03
C ASN A 52 2.76 0.05 11.69
N TYR A 53 1.69 -0.75 11.50
CA TYR A 53 0.69 -0.56 10.43
C TYR A 53 1.24 -0.39 9.01
N ASN A 54 2.30 -1.09 8.65
CA ASN A 54 2.95 -0.97 7.33
C ASN A 54 3.62 0.38 7.05
N ARG A 55 3.88 1.19 8.06
CA ARG A 55 4.39 2.56 7.91
C ARG A 55 5.68 2.66 7.08
N ALA A 56 6.58 1.68 7.20
CA ALA A 56 7.77 1.61 6.38
C ALA A 56 7.43 1.41 4.89
N PHE A 57 6.45 0.56 4.59
CA PHE A 57 6.00 0.34 3.20
C PHE A 57 5.28 1.57 2.64
N GLU A 58 4.50 2.29 3.44
CA GLU A 58 3.88 3.54 3.04
C GLU A 58 4.93 4.60 2.65
N LEU A 59 6.03 4.71 3.39
CA LEU A 59 7.15 5.59 3.02
C LEU A 59 7.78 5.19 1.69
N MET A 60 8.05 3.88 1.52
CA MET A 60 8.61 3.36 0.28
C MET A 60 7.68 3.62 -0.91
N GLN A 61 6.37 3.39 -0.74
CA GLN A 61 5.37 3.68 -1.75
C GLN A 61 5.31 5.18 -2.08
N ALA A 62 5.28 6.04 -1.06
CA ALA A 62 5.25 7.49 -1.25
C ALA A 62 6.45 7.97 -2.09
N GLU A 63 7.66 7.58 -1.72
CA GLU A 63 8.86 7.97 -2.46
C GLU A 63 8.85 7.46 -3.91
N GLN A 64 8.44 6.22 -4.12
CA GLN A 64 8.47 5.59 -5.43
C GLN A 64 7.39 6.14 -6.38
N LEU A 65 6.25 6.57 -5.82
CA LEU A 65 5.10 7.07 -6.58
C LEU A 65 5.05 8.60 -6.68
N GLY A 66 6.04 9.33 -6.18
CA GLY A 66 6.08 10.78 -6.24
C GLY A 66 5.17 11.48 -5.22
N PHE A 67 4.98 10.86 -4.06
CA PHE A 67 4.20 11.42 -2.95
C PHE A 67 5.10 11.82 -1.78
N THR A 68 4.61 12.74 -0.98
CA THR A 68 5.12 13.00 0.37
C THR A 68 4.27 12.22 1.35
N LEU A 69 4.90 11.39 2.20
CA LEU A 69 4.21 10.66 3.25
C LEU A 69 3.65 11.64 4.27
N THR A 70 2.37 11.49 4.61
CA THR A 70 1.73 12.33 5.63
C THR A 70 2.11 11.90 7.04
N THR A 71 1.89 12.76 8.01
CA THR A 71 2.06 12.43 9.43
C THR A 71 0.98 11.49 9.91
N VAL A 72 1.25 10.73 10.99
CA VAL A 72 0.28 9.81 11.58
C VAL A 72 -0.88 10.61 12.20
N GLY A 73 -2.11 10.27 11.88
CA GLY A 73 -3.24 10.95 12.54
C GLY A 73 -4.58 10.94 11.80
N GLY A 74 -4.83 9.96 10.92
CA GLY A 74 -6.18 9.72 10.38
C GLY A 74 -6.55 10.50 9.12
N GLY A 75 -5.56 10.97 8.39
CA GLY A 75 -5.69 11.54 7.06
C GLY A 75 -5.38 10.54 5.95
N SER A 76 -5.12 11.07 4.76
CA SER A 76 -4.54 10.35 3.63
C SER A 76 -3.11 9.89 3.94
N ASP A 77 -2.66 8.79 3.35
CA ASP A 77 -1.30 8.29 3.58
C ASP A 77 -0.26 9.15 2.85
N GLY A 78 -0.60 9.70 1.69
CA GLY A 78 0.31 10.52 0.89
C GLY A 78 -0.35 11.73 0.23
N VAL A 79 0.46 12.77 -0.01
CA VAL A 79 0.12 13.96 -0.80
C VAL A 79 1.08 14.03 -1.98
N SER A 80 0.56 14.20 -3.19
CA SER A 80 1.39 14.27 -4.41
C SER A 80 2.39 15.43 -4.32
N LYS A 81 3.64 15.15 -4.73
CA LYS A 81 4.70 16.19 -4.80
C LYS A 81 4.44 17.20 -5.93
N ASP A 82 3.74 16.77 -6.98
CA ASP A 82 3.46 17.61 -8.16
C ASP A 82 2.16 18.40 -8.02
N ASP A 83 1.15 17.84 -7.32
CA ASP A 83 -0.16 18.47 -7.11
C ASP A 83 -0.66 18.20 -5.68
N PRO A 84 -0.52 19.16 -4.75
CA PRO A 84 -0.94 18.99 -3.36
C PRO A 84 -2.45 18.74 -3.16
N SER A 85 -3.29 18.96 -4.17
CA SER A 85 -4.72 18.61 -4.11
C SER A 85 -4.99 17.12 -4.31
N VAL A 86 -3.99 16.37 -4.80
CA VAL A 86 -4.07 14.93 -5.05
C VAL A 86 -3.53 14.19 -3.83
N THR A 87 -4.42 13.45 -3.18
CA THR A 87 -4.10 12.58 -2.05
C THR A 87 -4.25 11.11 -2.42
N ALA A 88 -3.58 10.25 -1.64
CA ALA A 88 -3.56 8.82 -1.86
C ALA A 88 -3.66 8.02 -0.56
N GLU A 89 -4.30 6.87 -0.65
CA GLU A 89 -4.25 5.78 0.34
C GLU A 89 -3.31 4.68 -0.17
N PHE A 90 -2.40 4.22 0.65
CA PHE A 90 -1.44 3.16 0.32
C PHE A 90 -1.81 1.84 0.98
N LYS A 91 -1.70 0.76 0.22
CA LYS A 91 -1.84 -0.60 0.72
C LYS A 91 -0.70 -1.46 0.19
N ALA A 92 -0.15 -2.30 1.04
CA ALA A 92 0.91 -3.23 0.65
C ALA A 92 0.53 -4.66 1.03
N THR A 93 0.99 -5.62 0.22
CA THR A 93 0.88 -7.04 0.50
C THR A 93 2.09 -7.79 -0.03
N GLN A 94 2.39 -8.92 0.59
CA GLN A 94 3.50 -9.77 0.17
C GLN A 94 3.18 -10.49 -1.14
N TYR A 95 4.17 -10.56 -2.03
CA TYR A 95 4.11 -11.38 -3.25
C TYR A 95 4.00 -12.86 -2.90
N LYS A 96 3.02 -13.54 -3.47
CA LYS A 96 2.71 -14.95 -3.18
C LYS A 96 3.29 -15.93 -4.21
N GLY A 97 4.04 -15.41 -5.19
CA GLY A 97 4.56 -16.23 -6.30
C GLY A 97 3.50 -16.60 -7.34
N LYS A 98 3.83 -17.62 -8.13
CA LYS A 98 2.98 -18.16 -9.20
C LYS A 98 2.32 -19.47 -8.79
N THR A 99 1.25 -19.81 -9.45
CA THR A 99 0.61 -21.13 -9.40
C THR A 99 1.47 -22.19 -10.09
N LYS A 100 1.09 -23.45 -9.96
CA LYS A 100 1.74 -24.54 -10.72
C LYS A 100 1.60 -24.39 -12.24
N THR A 101 0.58 -23.67 -12.69
CA THR A 101 0.30 -23.36 -14.12
C THR A 101 1.03 -22.11 -14.60
N GLY A 102 1.84 -21.44 -13.74
CA GLY A 102 2.61 -20.26 -14.10
C GLY A 102 1.86 -18.93 -13.95
N GLU A 103 0.58 -18.95 -13.61
CA GLU A 103 -0.22 -17.74 -13.36
C GLU A 103 0.15 -17.09 -12.02
N GLU A 104 0.08 -15.77 -11.94
CA GLU A 104 0.29 -15.07 -10.69
C GLU A 104 -0.84 -15.38 -9.68
N LYS A 105 -0.46 -15.72 -8.45
CA LYS A 105 -1.45 -15.92 -7.37
C LYS A 105 -2.15 -14.62 -7.04
N SER A 106 -3.45 -14.69 -6.75
CA SER A 106 -4.23 -13.53 -6.36
C SER A 106 -3.75 -12.93 -5.03
N HIS A 107 -3.67 -11.62 -4.98
CA HIS A 107 -3.27 -10.83 -3.82
C HIS A 107 -4.49 -10.10 -3.25
N SER A 108 -4.57 -9.99 -1.93
CA SER A 108 -5.70 -9.35 -1.24
C SER A 108 -5.24 -8.14 -0.44
N PHE A 109 -6.06 -7.10 -0.46
CA PHE A 109 -5.84 -5.84 0.24
C PHE A 109 -7.02 -5.57 1.17
N SER A 110 -6.71 -5.20 2.41
CA SER A 110 -7.71 -5.09 3.46
C SER A 110 -8.05 -3.64 3.77
N TYR A 111 -9.35 -3.37 3.89
CA TYR A 111 -9.95 -2.12 4.31
C TYR A 111 -10.73 -2.35 5.62
N ASN A 112 -9.97 -2.55 6.69
CA ASN A 112 -10.48 -2.89 8.02
C ASN A 112 -10.50 -1.65 8.93
N GLY A 113 -11.15 -1.79 10.08
CA GLY A 113 -11.11 -0.75 11.12
C GLY A 113 -12.06 0.42 10.87
N THR A 114 -13.07 0.25 10.03
CA THR A 114 -14.13 1.24 9.84
C THR A 114 -15.13 1.15 10.98
N SER A 115 -15.36 2.26 11.70
CA SER A 115 -16.31 2.31 12.81
C SER A 115 -17.74 1.99 12.33
N ARG A 116 -18.46 1.20 13.11
CA ARG A 116 -19.87 0.90 12.83
C ARG A 116 -20.74 2.09 13.19
N GLN A 117 -21.63 2.45 12.31
CA GLN A 117 -22.65 3.47 12.51
C GLN A 117 -23.98 2.85 12.93
N SER A 118 -24.94 3.68 13.37
CA SER A 118 -26.22 3.20 13.88
C SER A 118 -27.15 2.69 12.78
N THR A 119 -27.13 3.32 11.61
CA THR A 119 -27.94 2.94 10.46
C THR A 119 -27.11 2.62 9.23
N LEU A 120 -27.69 1.86 8.30
CA LEU A 120 -27.02 1.55 7.02
C LEU A 120 -26.73 2.81 6.20
N SER A 121 -27.63 3.79 6.23
CA SER A 121 -27.44 5.06 5.52
C SER A 121 -26.27 5.86 6.07
N GLU A 122 -26.15 5.97 7.38
CA GLU A 122 -25.01 6.61 8.06
C GLU A 122 -23.71 5.85 7.77
N GLN A 123 -23.77 4.50 7.81
CA GLN A 123 -22.64 3.67 7.48
C GLN A 123 -22.15 3.90 6.05
N LYS A 124 -23.07 3.96 5.09
CA LYS A 124 -22.75 4.23 3.69
C LYS A 124 -22.06 5.59 3.54
N SER A 125 -22.65 6.65 4.09
CA SER A 125 -22.10 8.00 4.04
C SER A 125 -20.71 8.08 4.69
N TYR A 126 -20.51 7.42 5.83
CA TYR A 126 -19.23 7.37 6.52
C TYR A 126 -18.15 6.65 5.70
N CYS A 127 -18.49 5.49 5.12
CA CYS A 127 -17.59 4.71 4.27
C CYS A 127 -17.25 5.46 2.98
N GLU A 128 -18.24 6.09 2.36
CA GLU A 128 -18.06 6.87 1.14
C GLU A 128 -17.11 8.03 1.35
N LYS A 129 -17.31 8.83 2.41
CA LYS A 129 -16.35 9.90 2.78
C LYS A 129 -14.94 9.38 2.95
N LYS A 130 -14.78 8.21 3.56
CA LYS A 130 -13.46 7.60 3.80
C LYS A 130 -12.77 7.20 2.49
N VAL A 131 -13.50 6.62 1.53
CA VAL A 131 -12.94 6.22 0.23
C VAL A 131 -12.73 7.43 -0.67
N MET A 132 -13.70 8.34 -0.74
CA MET A 132 -13.65 9.50 -1.63
C MET A 132 -12.68 10.59 -1.17
N ARG A 133 -12.17 10.52 0.07
CA ARG A 133 -11.12 11.42 0.58
C ARG A 133 -9.88 11.40 -0.32
N ASP A 134 -9.46 10.21 -0.72
CA ASP A 134 -8.27 10.00 -1.52
C ASP A 134 -8.65 9.80 -3.00
N LYS A 135 -8.02 10.57 -3.89
CA LYS A 135 -8.30 10.48 -5.32
C LYS A 135 -7.94 9.12 -5.88
N TYR A 136 -6.84 8.52 -5.39
CA TYR A 136 -6.34 7.23 -5.81
C TYR A 136 -5.98 6.36 -4.61
N HIS A 137 -6.16 5.04 -4.79
CA HIS A 137 -5.67 4.00 -3.91
C HIS A 137 -4.59 3.22 -4.64
N TYR A 138 -3.42 3.09 -4.02
CA TYR A 138 -2.27 2.37 -4.58
C TYR A 138 -2.07 1.08 -3.82
N TRP A 139 -2.12 -0.03 -4.54
CA TRP A 139 -1.96 -1.38 -4.00
C TRP A 139 -0.65 -1.98 -4.47
N SER A 140 0.36 -1.98 -3.61
CA SER A 140 1.68 -2.50 -3.95
C SER A 140 1.84 -3.95 -3.53
N ILE A 141 2.36 -4.75 -4.44
CA ILE A 141 2.74 -6.14 -4.23
C ILE A 141 4.26 -6.18 -4.11
N ILE A 142 4.76 -6.61 -2.96
CA ILE A 142 6.17 -6.51 -2.58
C ILE A 142 6.74 -7.91 -2.37
N ASP A 143 7.84 -8.21 -3.03
CA ASP A 143 8.66 -9.39 -2.74
C ASP A 143 9.55 -9.06 -1.53
N TYR A 144 9.17 -9.55 -0.36
CA TYR A 144 9.87 -9.25 0.88
C TYR A 144 11.25 -9.90 0.96
N GLU A 145 11.45 -11.02 0.27
CA GLU A 145 12.76 -11.71 0.22
C GLU A 145 13.78 -10.90 -0.58
N LYS A 146 13.32 -10.25 -1.63
CA LYS A 146 14.17 -9.42 -2.49
C LYS A 146 14.14 -7.94 -2.13
N GLY A 147 13.19 -7.50 -1.28
CA GLY A 147 13.01 -6.09 -0.93
C GLY A 147 12.59 -5.20 -2.11
N ILE A 148 11.87 -5.75 -3.08
CA ILE A 148 11.46 -5.05 -4.31
C ILE A 148 9.95 -4.98 -4.47
N PHE A 149 9.48 -3.91 -5.09
CA PHE A 149 8.11 -3.82 -5.59
C PHE A 149 7.98 -4.63 -6.88
N VAL A 150 7.07 -5.60 -6.90
CA VAL A 150 6.78 -6.41 -8.08
C VAL A 150 5.90 -5.61 -9.05
N LYS A 151 4.84 -5.00 -8.52
CA LYS A 151 3.96 -4.08 -9.24
C LYS A 151 3.12 -3.28 -8.25
N THR A 152 2.60 -2.16 -8.70
CA THR A 152 1.59 -1.37 -7.99
C THR A 152 0.36 -1.21 -8.86
N ILE A 153 -0.82 -1.42 -8.29
CA ILE A 153 -2.12 -1.22 -8.92
C ILE A 153 -2.64 0.12 -8.43
N LYS A 154 -2.99 1.02 -9.36
CA LYS A 154 -3.59 2.32 -9.08
C LYS A 154 -5.07 2.26 -9.43
N ILE A 155 -5.93 2.53 -8.47
CA ILE A 155 -7.39 2.47 -8.61
C ILE A 155 -7.96 3.84 -8.20
N SER A 156 -8.88 4.38 -9.00
CA SER A 156 -9.61 5.57 -8.59
C SER A 156 -10.58 5.25 -7.45
N ASN A 157 -10.89 6.24 -6.62
CA ASN A 157 -11.85 6.09 -5.52
C ASN A 157 -13.23 5.62 -6.01
N SER A 158 -13.70 6.12 -7.15
CA SER A 158 -15.00 5.75 -7.73
C SER A 158 -15.03 4.28 -8.21
N GLU A 159 -13.94 3.79 -8.79
CA GLU A 159 -13.83 2.38 -9.19
C GLU A 159 -13.75 1.46 -7.97
N LEU A 160 -12.93 1.82 -6.99
CA LEU A 160 -12.81 1.05 -5.76
C LEU A 160 -14.13 0.95 -5.00
N TRP A 161 -14.92 2.03 -4.97
CA TRP A 161 -16.22 2.07 -4.30
C TRP A 161 -17.17 0.99 -4.81
N LYS A 162 -17.18 0.69 -6.11
CA LYS A 162 -18.04 -0.32 -6.73
C LYS A 162 -17.90 -1.69 -6.11
N VAL A 163 -16.70 -2.07 -5.69
CA VAL A 163 -16.43 -3.41 -5.09
C VAL A 163 -16.35 -3.37 -3.58
N LEU A 164 -16.00 -2.23 -2.99
CA LEU A 164 -15.77 -2.12 -1.56
C LEU A 164 -17.10 -1.96 -0.79
N TRP A 165 -18.02 -1.13 -1.30
CA TRP A 165 -19.30 -0.89 -0.64
C TRP A 165 -20.14 -2.17 -0.46
N PRO A 166 -20.36 -3.02 -1.47
CA PRO A 166 -21.15 -4.24 -1.28
C PRO A 166 -20.60 -5.16 -0.19
N LYS A 167 -19.27 -5.19 -0.01
CA LYS A 167 -18.63 -5.98 1.05
C LYS A 167 -18.83 -5.36 2.43
N TRP A 168 -18.73 -4.06 2.54
CA TRP A 168 -18.99 -3.35 3.79
C TRP A 168 -20.46 -3.43 4.18
N GLU A 169 -21.38 -3.31 3.23
CA GLU A 169 -22.81 -3.51 3.44
C GLU A 169 -23.11 -4.92 3.97
N LYS A 170 -22.53 -5.95 3.34
CA LYS A 170 -22.61 -7.33 3.84
C LYS A 170 -22.05 -7.46 5.25
N SER A 171 -20.91 -6.84 5.53
CA SER A 171 -20.31 -6.84 6.88
C SER A 171 -21.17 -6.08 7.89
N PHE A 172 -21.88 -5.04 7.47
CA PHE A 172 -22.84 -4.32 8.31
C PHE A 172 -24.01 -5.20 8.73
N HIS A 173 -24.58 -5.99 7.83
CA HIS A 173 -25.69 -6.89 8.13
C HIS A 173 -25.26 -8.14 8.92
N ASN A 174 -23.99 -8.54 8.83
CA ASN A 174 -23.45 -9.73 9.47
C ASN A 174 -22.27 -9.37 10.40
N PRO A 175 -22.51 -8.73 11.56
CA PRO A 175 -21.45 -8.32 12.45
C PRO A 175 -20.74 -9.53 13.05
N SER A 176 -19.42 -9.44 13.15
CA SER A 176 -18.64 -10.40 13.92
C SER A 176 -18.89 -10.16 15.42
N ALA A 177 -19.11 -11.22 16.20
CA ALA A 177 -19.22 -11.12 17.64
C ALA A 177 -17.92 -10.67 18.33
N LYS A 178 -16.77 -10.85 17.65
CA LYS A 178 -15.44 -10.52 18.19
C LYS A 178 -14.96 -9.12 17.79
N ASP A 179 -15.38 -8.61 16.64
CA ASP A 179 -14.98 -7.29 16.16
C ASP A 179 -16.19 -6.57 15.55
N PRO A 180 -16.73 -5.56 16.23
CA PRO A 180 -17.89 -4.79 15.74
C PRO A 180 -17.56 -3.87 14.58
N ARG A 181 -16.27 -3.66 14.25
CA ARG A 181 -15.87 -2.80 13.15
C ARG A 181 -16.27 -3.39 11.80
N ILE A 182 -16.49 -2.51 10.85
CA ILE A 182 -16.76 -2.90 9.46
C ILE A 182 -15.41 -3.12 8.75
N GLY A 183 -15.27 -4.27 8.13
CA GLY A 183 -14.09 -4.64 7.37
C GLY A 183 -14.42 -5.27 6.04
N ALA A 184 -13.52 -5.10 5.08
CA ALA A 184 -13.57 -5.77 3.79
C ALA A 184 -12.17 -6.08 3.28
N SER A 185 -12.05 -7.17 2.55
CA SER A 185 -10.84 -7.53 1.80
C SER A 185 -11.21 -7.70 0.33
N ILE A 186 -10.41 -7.13 -0.55
CA ILE A 186 -10.61 -7.22 -2.00
C ILE A 186 -9.35 -7.84 -2.60
N SER A 187 -9.53 -8.83 -3.46
CA SER A 187 -8.44 -9.45 -4.18
C SER A 187 -8.27 -8.87 -5.58
N THR A 188 -7.07 -9.00 -6.15
CA THR A 188 -6.81 -8.61 -7.54
C THR A 188 -7.73 -9.33 -8.50
N LYS A 189 -8.03 -10.61 -8.26
CA LYS A 189 -8.98 -11.39 -9.05
C LYS A 189 -10.40 -10.79 -9.03
N GLU A 190 -10.83 -10.23 -7.89
CA GLU A 190 -12.15 -9.62 -7.80
C GLU A 190 -12.24 -8.30 -8.56
N LEU A 191 -11.14 -7.56 -8.74
CA LEU A 191 -11.12 -6.39 -9.62
C LEU A 191 -11.46 -6.81 -11.06
N ASP A 192 -10.81 -7.85 -11.56
CA ASP A 192 -11.03 -8.37 -12.91
C ASP A 192 -12.46 -8.91 -13.07
N GLN A 193 -12.93 -9.70 -12.11
CA GLN A 193 -14.28 -10.28 -12.13
C GLN A 193 -15.41 -9.24 -12.10
N ASN A 194 -15.16 -8.08 -11.53
CA ASN A 194 -16.13 -6.98 -11.46
C ASN A 194 -15.86 -5.89 -12.51
N ASN A 195 -14.96 -6.12 -13.47
CA ASN A 195 -14.59 -5.19 -14.54
C ASN A 195 -14.18 -3.80 -13.99
N ILE A 196 -13.45 -3.78 -12.87
CA ILE A 196 -12.95 -2.54 -12.27
C ILE A 196 -11.80 -2.00 -13.10
N GLN A 197 -11.85 -0.71 -13.43
CA GLN A 197 -10.79 -0.06 -14.17
C GLN A 197 -9.65 0.32 -13.24
N TYR A 198 -8.43 -0.12 -13.57
CA TYR A 198 -7.22 0.19 -12.83
C TYR A 198 -6.00 0.28 -13.76
N GLU A 199 -4.96 0.91 -13.28
CA GLU A 199 -3.67 1.03 -13.96
C GLU A 199 -2.63 0.18 -13.24
N ILE A 200 -1.76 -0.51 -13.99
CA ILE A 200 -0.60 -1.23 -13.43
C ILE A 200 0.65 -0.38 -13.62
N ILE A 201 1.31 -0.07 -12.52
CA ILE A 201 2.62 0.58 -12.48
C ILE A 201 3.66 -0.51 -12.25
N THR A 202 4.56 -0.67 -13.20
CA THR A 202 5.72 -1.58 -13.11
C THR A 202 6.94 -0.81 -12.61
N HIS A 203 7.76 -1.45 -11.78
CA HIS A 203 8.93 -0.84 -11.14
C HIS A 203 10.25 -1.41 -11.64
#